data_7818bf0f07ef8ad8121d0c1bc39030e2
#
_entry.id   7818bf0f07ef8ad8121d0c1bc39030e2
#
_cell.length_a   1.000
_cell.length_b   1.000
_cell.length_c   1.000
_cell.angle_alpha   90.00
_cell.angle_beta   90.00
_cell.angle_gamma   90.00
#
_symmetry.space_group_name_H-M   'P 1'
#
loop_
_entity.id
_entity.type
_entity.pdbx_description
1 polymer ?
#
loop_
_entity_poly.entity_id
_entity_poly.type
_entity_poly.pdbx_seq_one_letter_code
_entity_poly.pdbx_strand_id
1 'polypeptide(L)'
;MATIAKDTSAETSVRRELLEASDAVIEDAVQYANPMILRGLLYQLTGDSEVRDIAIKTVMAGFGEAHMPAREEDVAMLRRKAADFLKSYRDSGAGPVDIGPRDRLPVSLCLAGGDEIPEEDIGLYIEELALDPAVRSLKWRSPPDPEALKGFSVTIIGAGLGGLNAAIQL
;
A
#
# COMPACT_ATOMS: atom_id res chain seq x y z
N MET A 1 -18.26 21.15 -2.69
CA MET A 1 -17.71 19.86 -2.26
C MET A 1 -17.58 19.00 -3.51
N ALA A 2 -16.43 19.05 -4.18
CA ALA A 2 -16.16 18.18 -5.32
C ALA A 2 -15.86 16.80 -4.73
N THR A 3 -16.83 15.90 -4.81
CA THR A 3 -16.61 14.48 -4.56
C THR A 3 -15.72 14.01 -5.71
N ILE A 4 -14.44 13.80 -5.44
CA ILE A 4 -13.58 13.04 -6.35
C ILE A 4 -14.29 11.69 -6.48
N ALA A 5 -14.87 11.44 -7.64
CA ALA A 5 -15.42 10.14 -7.95
C ALA A 5 -14.22 9.16 -7.84
N LYS A 6 -14.21 8.36 -6.78
CA LYS A 6 -13.27 7.23 -6.66
C LYS A 6 -13.36 6.50 -7.97
N ASP A 7 -12.21 6.23 -8.61
CA ASP A 7 -12.19 5.39 -9.81
C ASP A 7 -12.56 3.96 -9.39
N THR A 8 -13.86 3.76 -9.24
CA THR A 8 -14.48 2.49 -8.86
C THR A 8 -14.29 1.42 -9.93
N SER A 9 -13.85 1.79 -11.13
CA SER A 9 -13.72 0.84 -12.24
C SER A 9 -12.50 -0.06 -12.08
N ALA A 10 -11.33 0.49 -11.72
CA ALA A 10 -10.12 -0.30 -11.51
C ALA A 10 -10.20 -1.16 -10.24
N GLU A 11 -10.66 -0.60 -9.12
CA GLU A 11 -10.90 -1.36 -7.88
C GLU A 11 -11.92 -2.49 -8.10
N THR A 12 -12.95 -2.24 -8.90
CA THR A 12 -13.96 -3.24 -9.25
C THR A 12 -13.39 -4.35 -10.13
N SER A 13 -12.49 -4.00 -11.08
CA SER A 13 -11.81 -4.96 -11.96
C SER A 13 -10.89 -5.89 -11.16
N VAL A 14 -9.98 -5.34 -10.35
CA VAL A 14 -9.03 -6.13 -9.53
C VAL A 14 -9.76 -7.03 -8.54
N ARG A 15 -10.80 -6.53 -7.91
CA ARG A 15 -11.64 -7.32 -7.00
C ARG A 15 -12.32 -8.49 -7.74
N ARG A 16 -12.82 -8.24 -8.94
CA ARG A 16 -13.47 -9.26 -9.76
C ARG A 16 -12.47 -10.34 -10.18
N GLU A 17 -11.27 -9.96 -10.62
CA GLU A 17 -10.20 -10.90 -10.95
C GLU A 17 -9.87 -11.83 -9.79
N LEU A 18 -9.74 -11.28 -8.58
CA LEU A 18 -9.50 -12.10 -7.38
C LEU A 18 -10.68 -13.06 -7.11
N LEU A 19 -11.92 -12.58 -7.18
CA LEU A 19 -13.10 -13.40 -6.92
C LEU A 19 -13.26 -14.56 -7.90
N GLU A 20 -12.78 -14.39 -9.12
CA GLU A 20 -12.82 -15.42 -10.19
C GLU A 20 -11.56 -16.32 -10.18
N ALA A 21 -10.51 -15.95 -9.42
CA ALA A 21 -9.24 -16.68 -9.42
C ALA A 21 -9.35 -18.04 -8.72
N SER A 22 -8.78 -19.07 -9.34
CA SER A 22 -8.60 -20.36 -8.69
C SER A 22 -7.45 -20.32 -7.67
N ASP A 23 -7.39 -21.29 -6.75
CA ASP A 23 -6.30 -21.43 -5.79
C ASP A 23 -4.93 -21.47 -6.48
N ALA A 24 -4.83 -22.21 -7.60
CA ALA A 24 -3.59 -22.31 -8.35
C ALA A 24 -3.13 -20.96 -8.93
N VAL A 25 -4.07 -20.13 -9.39
CA VAL A 25 -3.76 -18.77 -9.89
C VAL A 25 -3.24 -17.90 -8.76
N ILE A 26 -3.86 -17.96 -7.58
CA ILE A 26 -3.40 -17.20 -6.40
C ILE A 26 -2.02 -17.67 -5.96
N GLU A 27 -1.80 -18.99 -5.89
CA GLU A 27 -0.51 -19.57 -5.51
C GLU A 27 0.60 -19.20 -6.50
N ASP A 28 0.32 -19.15 -7.79
CA ASP A 28 1.27 -18.71 -8.81
C ASP A 28 1.55 -17.21 -8.69
N ALA A 29 0.52 -16.38 -8.54
CA ALA A 29 0.67 -14.93 -8.46
C ALA A 29 1.58 -14.48 -7.31
N VAL A 30 1.48 -15.11 -6.13
CA VAL A 30 2.30 -14.72 -4.97
C VAL A 30 3.78 -15.10 -5.15
N GLN A 31 4.15 -15.95 -6.13
CA GLN A 31 5.57 -16.26 -6.41
C GLN A 31 6.34 -15.04 -6.93
N TYR A 32 5.64 -14.10 -7.56
CA TYR A 32 6.24 -12.87 -8.11
C TYR A 32 6.31 -11.72 -7.09
N ALA A 33 5.66 -11.86 -5.95
CA ALA A 33 5.67 -10.84 -4.91
C ALA A 33 7.04 -10.76 -4.21
N ASN A 34 7.47 -9.55 -3.90
CA ASN A 34 8.69 -9.33 -3.12
C ASN A 34 8.50 -9.87 -1.69
N PRO A 35 9.36 -10.80 -1.22
CA PRO A 35 9.20 -11.41 0.09
C PRO A 35 9.25 -10.44 1.27
N MET A 36 10.04 -9.35 1.17
CA MET A 36 10.11 -8.34 2.22
C MET A 36 8.82 -7.53 2.32
N ILE A 37 8.24 -7.17 1.17
CA ILE A 37 6.93 -6.51 1.14
C ILE A 37 5.85 -7.45 1.69
N LEU A 38 5.85 -8.73 1.32
CA LEU A 38 4.94 -9.72 1.90
C LEU A 38 5.10 -9.81 3.42
N ARG A 39 6.33 -9.78 3.94
CA ARG A 39 6.62 -9.79 5.37
C ARG A 39 5.94 -8.63 6.09
N GLY A 40 6.15 -7.40 5.63
CA GLY A 40 5.53 -6.21 6.22
C GLY A 40 4.00 -6.23 6.13
N LEU A 41 3.44 -6.58 4.97
CA LEU A 41 1.99 -6.65 4.76
C LEU A 41 1.33 -7.73 5.61
N LEU A 42 1.87 -8.95 5.62
CA LEU A 42 1.31 -10.04 6.42
C LEU A 42 1.34 -9.69 7.91
N TYR A 43 2.44 -9.13 8.39
CA TYR A 43 2.52 -8.70 9.78
C TYR A 43 1.50 -7.59 10.07
N GLN A 44 1.35 -6.60 9.19
CA GLN A 44 0.35 -5.54 9.35
C GLN A 44 -1.06 -6.10 9.47
N LEU A 45 -1.43 -7.01 8.59
CA LEU A 45 -2.79 -7.54 8.50
C LEU A 45 -3.11 -8.56 9.61
N THR A 46 -2.14 -9.38 10.00
CA THR A 46 -2.39 -10.53 10.87
C THR A 46 -1.79 -10.40 12.28
N GLY A 47 -0.70 -9.61 12.43
CA GLY A 47 0.08 -9.57 13.67
C GLY A 47 0.91 -10.81 13.93
N ASP A 48 1.14 -11.64 12.92
CA ASP A 48 1.82 -12.93 13.03
C ASP A 48 3.29 -12.75 13.45
N SER A 49 3.63 -13.21 14.65
CA SER A 49 4.98 -13.12 15.20
C SER A 49 5.99 -14.00 14.46
N GLU A 50 5.57 -15.11 13.84
CA GLU A 50 6.46 -15.92 13.02
C GLU A 50 6.96 -15.14 11.79
N VAL A 51 6.08 -14.34 11.19
CA VAL A 51 6.44 -13.45 10.08
C VAL A 51 7.36 -12.31 10.54
N ARG A 52 7.08 -11.74 11.73
CA ARG A 52 7.90 -10.68 12.32
C ARG A 52 9.33 -11.13 12.56
N ASP A 53 9.50 -12.33 13.12
CA ASP A 53 10.75 -12.82 13.68
C ASP A 53 11.64 -13.51 12.62
N ILE A 54 11.26 -13.45 11.32
CA ILE A 54 12.08 -13.94 10.21
C ILE A 54 13.44 -13.23 10.20
N ALA A 55 14.51 -14.01 10.18
CA ALA A 55 15.87 -13.51 10.01
C ALA A 55 16.06 -13.00 8.56
N ILE A 56 16.74 -11.87 8.43
CA ILE A 56 17.06 -11.26 7.14
C ILE A 56 18.57 -11.23 6.89
N LYS A 57 18.96 -11.13 5.63
CA LYS A 57 20.33 -10.91 5.18
C LYS A 57 20.35 -9.77 4.17
N THR A 58 21.45 -9.04 4.15
CA THR A 58 21.75 -8.04 3.13
C THR A 58 22.47 -8.69 1.95
N VAL A 59 22.07 -8.34 0.75
CA VAL A 59 22.67 -8.79 -0.51
C VAL A 59 22.94 -7.60 -1.42
N MET A 60 23.93 -7.70 -2.28
CA MET A 60 24.13 -6.72 -3.34
C MET A 60 23.13 -6.94 -4.47
N ALA A 61 22.35 -5.92 -4.80
CA ALA A 61 21.37 -5.94 -5.86
C ALA A 61 21.56 -4.74 -6.79
N GLY A 62 22.14 -4.98 -7.95
CA GLY A 62 22.46 -3.91 -8.89
C GLY A 62 23.48 -2.93 -8.32
N PHE A 63 23.10 -1.66 -8.18
CA PHE A 63 23.97 -0.59 -7.67
C PHE A 63 23.83 -0.33 -6.17
N GLY A 64 23.15 -1.17 -5.41
CA GLY A 64 22.90 -0.95 -4.00
C GLY A 64 22.69 -2.23 -3.21
N GLU A 65 22.45 -2.08 -1.92
CA GLU A 65 22.11 -3.15 -1.01
C GLU A 65 20.60 -3.40 -1.04
N ALA A 66 20.21 -4.65 -0.86
CA ALA A 66 18.83 -5.07 -0.69
C ALA A 66 18.72 -6.08 0.45
N HIS A 67 17.61 -6.07 1.14
CA HIS A 67 17.29 -7.03 2.18
C HIS A 67 16.41 -8.15 1.66
N MET A 68 16.64 -9.36 2.18
CA MET A 68 15.82 -10.52 1.86
C MET A 68 15.81 -11.50 3.04
N PRO A 69 14.81 -12.39 3.14
CA PRO A 69 14.83 -13.45 4.13
C PRO A 69 16.12 -14.28 4.03
N ALA A 70 16.71 -14.64 5.17
CA ALA A 70 17.98 -15.35 5.20
C ALA A 70 17.87 -16.75 4.60
N ARG A 71 16.71 -17.41 4.74
CA ARG A 71 16.46 -18.79 4.33
C ARG A 71 15.37 -18.84 3.27
N GLU A 72 15.51 -19.76 2.31
CA GLU A 72 14.50 -19.98 1.27
C GLU A 72 13.18 -20.54 1.85
N GLU A 73 13.26 -21.31 2.94
CA GLU A 73 12.08 -21.81 3.62
C GLU A 73 11.21 -20.69 4.21
N ASP A 74 11.81 -19.56 4.64
CA ASP A 74 11.09 -18.39 5.10
C ASP A 74 10.37 -17.68 3.92
N VAL A 75 11.01 -17.63 2.75
CA VAL A 75 10.36 -17.12 1.53
C VAL A 75 9.16 -18.00 1.16
N ALA A 76 9.33 -19.31 1.17
CA ALA A 76 8.25 -20.25 0.88
C ALA A 76 7.10 -20.13 1.90
N MET A 77 7.43 -19.93 3.19
CA MET A 77 6.43 -19.70 4.24
C MET A 77 5.65 -18.40 4.01
N LEU A 78 6.34 -17.29 3.70
CA LEU A 78 5.68 -16.00 3.41
C LEU A 78 4.71 -16.11 2.24
N ARG A 79 5.13 -16.76 1.15
CA ARG A 79 4.29 -16.98 -0.02
C ARG A 79 3.08 -17.83 0.29
N ARG A 80 3.25 -18.93 1.03
CA ARG A 80 2.13 -19.76 1.46
C ARG A 80 1.15 -18.97 2.31
N LYS A 81 1.63 -18.25 3.36
CA LYS A 81 0.75 -17.42 4.21
C LYS A 81 0.04 -16.33 3.42
N ALA A 82 0.69 -15.72 2.42
CA ALA A 82 0.07 -14.75 1.53
C ALA A 82 -1.03 -15.39 0.66
N ALA A 83 -0.76 -16.55 0.09
CA ALA A 83 -1.76 -17.29 -0.68
C ALA A 83 -2.96 -17.68 0.18
N ASP A 84 -2.74 -18.19 1.38
CA ASP A 84 -3.80 -18.59 2.31
C ASP A 84 -4.64 -17.38 2.74
N PHE A 85 -4.01 -16.23 3.00
CA PHE A 85 -4.71 -14.98 3.28
C PHE A 85 -5.57 -14.54 2.09
N LEU A 86 -5.04 -14.52 0.87
CA LEU A 86 -5.77 -14.11 -0.33
C LEU A 86 -6.94 -15.06 -0.65
N LYS A 87 -6.77 -16.37 -0.48
CA LYS A 87 -7.84 -17.35 -0.63
C LYS A 87 -8.96 -17.11 0.36
N SER A 88 -8.61 -16.93 1.64
CA SER A 88 -9.58 -16.63 2.70
C SER A 88 -10.32 -15.31 2.43
N TYR A 89 -9.59 -14.30 1.97
CA TYR A 89 -10.16 -12.99 1.60
C TYR A 89 -11.10 -13.11 0.41
N ARG A 90 -10.73 -13.82 -0.65
CA ARG A 90 -11.58 -14.15 -1.80
C ARG A 90 -12.86 -14.86 -1.35
N ASP A 91 -12.73 -15.91 -0.54
CA ASP A 91 -13.84 -16.76 -0.09
C ASP A 91 -14.78 -16.01 0.84
N SER A 92 -14.31 -14.96 1.50
CA SER A 92 -15.15 -14.03 2.28
C SER A 92 -15.87 -12.97 1.43
N GLY A 93 -15.69 -13.01 0.09
CA GLY A 93 -16.30 -12.07 -0.85
C GLY A 93 -15.49 -10.81 -1.12
N ALA A 94 -14.20 -10.80 -0.75
CA ALA A 94 -13.26 -9.71 -1.01
C ALA A 94 -13.84 -8.32 -0.69
N GLY A 95 -14.35 -8.15 0.53
CA GLY A 95 -14.92 -6.89 1.03
C GLY A 95 -13.84 -5.81 1.28
N PRO A 96 -14.17 -4.72 1.95
CA PRO A 96 -13.17 -3.75 2.39
C PRO A 96 -12.10 -4.44 3.25
N VAL A 97 -10.83 -4.19 2.94
CA VAL A 97 -9.71 -4.75 3.72
C VAL A 97 -9.60 -3.98 5.03
N ASP A 98 -9.65 -4.71 6.16
CA ASP A 98 -9.20 -4.15 7.43
C ASP A 98 -7.68 -4.19 7.45
N ILE A 99 -7.07 -3.00 7.44
CA ILE A 99 -5.61 -2.85 7.48
C ILE A 99 -4.98 -3.23 8.83
N GLY A 100 -5.78 -3.61 9.80
CA GLY A 100 -5.34 -3.88 11.16
C GLY A 100 -4.99 -2.61 11.97
N PRO A 101 -4.45 -2.78 13.19
CA PRO A 101 -4.13 -1.68 14.08
C PRO A 101 -3.12 -0.70 13.49
N ARG A 102 -3.41 0.60 13.54
CA ARG A 102 -2.52 1.65 13.00
C ARG A 102 -1.20 1.76 13.76
N ASP A 103 -1.16 1.43 15.02
CA ASP A 103 0.06 1.40 15.85
C ASP A 103 1.04 0.29 15.44
N ARG A 104 0.60 -0.66 14.63
CA ARG A 104 1.46 -1.70 14.04
C ARG A 104 2.22 -1.19 12.81
N LEU A 105 1.75 -0.14 12.14
CA LEU A 105 2.34 0.38 10.89
C LEU A 105 3.84 0.66 10.98
N PRO A 106 4.38 1.31 12.03
CA PRO A 106 5.81 1.56 12.13
C PRO A 106 6.64 0.28 12.01
N VAL A 107 6.25 -0.75 12.76
CA VAL A 107 6.95 -2.05 12.72
C VAL A 107 6.79 -2.71 11.35
N SER A 108 5.60 -2.68 10.78
CA SER A 108 5.34 -3.26 9.45
C SER A 108 6.17 -2.61 8.35
N LEU A 109 6.38 -1.29 8.41
CA LEU A 109 7.24 -0.55 7.49
C LEU A 109 8.71 -0.97 7.62
N CYS A 110 9.23 -1.05 8.85
CA CYS A 110 10.58 -1.55 9.11
C CYS A 110 10.75 -2.99 8.59
N LEU A 111 9.76 -3.85 8.79
CA LEU A 111 9.78 -5.24 8.31
C LEU A 111 9.78 -5.33 6.78
N ALA A 112 9.07 -4.44 6.10
CA ALA A 112 9.01 -4.38 4.65
C ALA A 112 10.31 -3.82 4.04
N GLY A 113 10.92 -2.83 4.68
CA GLY A 113 12.20 -2.25 4.27
C GLY A 113 13.40 -3.12 4.60
N GLY A 114 13.36 -3.79 5.73
CA GLY A 114 14.48 -4.56 6.29
C GLY A 114 15.39 -3.77 7.23
N ASP A 115 15.14 -2.47 7.37
CA ASP A 115 15.90 -1.55 8.23
C ASP A 115 14.99 -0.89 9.26
N GLU A 116 15.61 -0.41 10.33
CA GLU A 116 14.94 0.48 11.28
C GLU A 116 14.73 1.87 10.63
N ILE A 117 13.49 2.36 10.71
CA ILE A 117 13.16 3.71 10.27
C ILE A 117 13.22 4.63 11.48
N PRO A 118 13.99 5.75 11.43
CA PRO A 118 14.01 6.73 12.50
C PRO A 118 12.60 7.20 12.88
N GLU A 119 12.34 7.39 14.15
CA GLU A 119 11.00 7.75 14.65
C GLU A 119 10.48 9.05 14.01
N GLU A 120 11.35 10.01 13.75
CA GLU A 120 11.04 11.27 13.08
C GLU A 120 10.59 11.10 11.62
N ASP A 121 11.01 10.03 10.95
CA ASP A 121 10.70 9.76 9.55
C ASP A 121 9.45 8.88 9.36
N ILE A 122 9.03 8.14 10.40
CA ILE A 122 7.88 7.22 10.32
C ILE A 122 6.62 7.93 9.82
N GLY A 123 6.39 9.17 10.27
CA GLY A 123 5.24 9.96 9.84
C GLY A 123 5.19 10.18 8.33
N LEU A 124 6.34 10.43 7.71
CA LEU A 124 6.47 10.60 6.26
C LEU A 124 6.12 9.29 5.53
N TYR A 125 6.66 8.17 5.98
CA TYR A 125 6.37 6.88 5.34
C TYR A 125 4.89 6.48 5.48
N ILE A 126 4.26 6.75 6.63
CA ILE A 126 2.81 6.50 6.81
C ILE A 126 1.98 7.40 5.88
N GLU A 127 2.38 8.64 5.67
CA GLU A 127 1.72 9.55 4.72
C GLU A 127 1.86 9.04 3.27
N GLU A 128 3.04 8.51 2.90
CA GLU A 128 3.28 7.93 1.57
C GLU A 128 2.41 6.69 1.29
N LEU A 129 1.96 5.96 2.30
CA LEU A 129 1.03 4.84 2.11
C LEU A 129 -0.34 5.30 1.58
N ALA A 130 -0.64 6.60 1.66
CA ALA A 130 -1.90 7.20 1.19
C ALA A 130 -3.17 6.44 1.66
N LEU A 131 -3.15 5.96 2.91
CA LEU A 131 -4.28 5.24 3.53
C LEU A 131 -5.54 6.13 3.63
N ASP A 132 -5.34 7.45 3.68
CA ASP A 132 -6.37 8.46 3.48
C ASP A 132 -6.08 9.15 2.14
N PRO A 133 -6.86 8.92 1.09
CA PRO A 133 -6.63 9.54 -0.22
C PRO A 133 -6.71 11.06 -0.18
N ALA A 134 -7.29 11.65 0.86
CA ALA A 134 -7.38 13.08 1.07
C ALA A 134 -6.27 13.65 1.97
N VAL A 135 -5.29 12.85 2.41
CA VAL A 135 -4.25 13.28 3.34
C VAL A 135 -3.44 14.47 2.82
N ARG A 136 -3.17 14.49 1.51
CA ARG A 136 -2.44 15.56 0.80
C ARG A 136 -3.34 16.56 0.10
N SER A 137 -4.66 16.45 0.24
CA SER A 137 -5.58 17.40 -0.36
C SER A 137 -5.54 18.73 0.38
N LEU A 138 -5.92 19.79 -0.33
CA LEU A 138 -6.01 21.14 0.22
C LEU A 138 -7.00 21.16 1.40
N LYS A 139 -6.49 21.53 2.59
CA LYS A 139 -7.31 21.70 3.79
C LYS A 139 -7.45 23.20 4.08
N TRP A 140 -8.62 23.74 3.81
CA TRP A 140 -8.93 25.12 4.13
C TRP A 140 -9.13 25.30 5.65
N ARG A 141 -8.50 26.29 6.24
CA ARG A 141 -8.80 26.70 7.64
C ARG A 141 -10.24 27.21 7.76
N SER A 142 -10.69 27.93 6.74
CA SER A 142 -12.06 28.38 6.56
C SER A 142 -12.41 28.17 5.08
N PRO A 143 -13.45 27.42 4.74
CA PRO A 143 -13.85 27.24 3.35
C PRO A 143 -14.07 28.60 2.70
N PRO A 144 -13.60 28.83 1.47
CA PRO A 144 -13.86 30.07 0.75
C PRO A 144 -15.35 30.20 0.45
N ASP A 145 -15.82 31.45 0.35
CA ASP A 145 -17.18 31.74 -0.10
C ASP A 145 -17.41 31.14 -1.48
N PRO A 146 -18.43 30.30 -1.69
CA PRO A 146 -18.77 29.76 -3.00
C PRO A 146 -18.95 30.82 -4.09
N GLU A 147 -19.43 32.00 -3.75
CA GLU A 147 -19.55 33.12 -4.70
C GLU A 147 -18.18 33.66 -5.12
N ALA A 148 -17.20 33.70 -4.21
CA ALA A 148 -15.84 34.11 -4.54
C ALA A 148 -15.14 33.11 -5.47
N LEU A 149 -15.56 31.86 -5.48
CA LEU A 149 -15.04 30.85 -6.41
C LEU A 149 -15.68 30.90 -7.79
N LYS A 150 -16.84 31.55 -7.94
CA LYS A 150 -17.48 31.74 -9.24
C LYS A 150 -16.62 32.68 -10.09
N GLY A 151 -16.20 32.19 -11.23
CA GLY A 151 -15.37 32.97 -12.16
C GLY A 151 -13.87 32.93 -11.84
N PHE A 152 -13.43 32.23 -10.76
CA PHE A 152 -12.03 31.94 -10.56
C PHE A 152 -11.63 30.75 -11.45
N SER A 153 -10.61 30.96 -12.29
CA SER A 153 -10.08 29.89 -13.15
C SER A 153 -8.60 29.72 -12.96
N VAL A 154 -8.14 28.48 -12.97
CA VAL A 154 -6.72 28.13 -12.95
C VAL A 154 -6.37 27.50 -14.29
N THR A 155 -5.37 28.07 -14.96
CA THR A 155 -4.82 27.48 -16.19
C THR A 155 -3.51 26.78 -15.86
N ILE A 156 -3.44 25.48 -16.12
CA ILE A 156 -2.24 24.68 -15.91
C ILE A 156 -1.56 24.48 -17.27
N ILE A 157 -0.31 24.97 -17.36
CA ILE A 157 0.49 24.85 -18.58
C ILE A 157 1.48 23.70 -18.40
N GLY A 158 1.32 22.67 -19.24
CA GLY A 158 2.15 21.46 -19.21
C GLY A 158 1.47 20.27 -18.56
N ALA A 159 1.60 19.11 -19.21
CA ALA A 159 1.05 17.83 -18.77
C ALA A 159 2.15 16.87 -18.21
N GLY A 160 3.24 17.42 -17.68
CA GLY A 160 4.22 16.66 -16.89
C GLY A 160 3.68 16.34 -15.49
N LEU A 161 4.47 15.62 -14.69
CA LEU A 161 4.08 15.20 -13.33
C LEU A 161 3.56 16.37 -12.47
N GLY A 162 4.23 17.54 -12.53
CA GLY A 162 3.81 18.72 -11.77
C GLY A 162 2.44 19.27 -12.23
N GLY A 163 2.19 19.35 -13.54
CA GLY A 163 0.91 19.82 -14.08
C GLY A 163 -0.24 18.87 -13.78
N LEU A 164 0.00 17.55 -13.89
CA LEU A 164 -1.00 16.54 -13.52
C LEU A 164 -1.32 16.59 -12.03
N ASN A 165 -0.29 16.70 -11.17
CA ASN A 165 -0.50 16.83 -9.73
C ASN A 165 -1.30 18.09 -9.38
N ALA A 166 -0.97 19.24 -9.98
CA ALA A 166 -1.73 20.47 -9.77
C ALA A 166 -3.20 20.31 -10.18
N ALA A 167 -3.49 19.64 -11.31
CA ALA A 167 -4.86 19.39 -11.75
C ALA A 167 -5.65 18.44 -10.84
N ILE A 168 -4.97 17.56 -10.14
CA ILE A 168 -5.60 16.63 -9.17
C ILE A 168 -5.89 17.34 -7.84
N GLN A 169 -5.01 18.28 -7.44
CA GLN A 169 -5.12 18.96 -6.15
C GLN A 169 -6.06 20.17 -6.14
N LEU A 170 -6.35 20.77 -7.30
CA LEU A 170 -7.22 21.93 -7.48
C LEU A 170 -8.64 21.54 -7.89
#